data_30bf6ad8b236a522f7b0342d0e6f07dd
#
_entry.id   30bf6ad8b236a522f7b0342d0e6f07dd
#
_cell.length_a   1.000
_cell.length_b   1.000
_cell.length_c   1.000
_cell.angle_alpha   90.00
_cell.angle_beta   90.00
_cell.angle_gamma   90.00
#
_symmetry.space_group_name_H-M   'P 1'
#
loop_
_entity.id
_entity.type
_entity.pdbx_description
1 polymer ?
#
loop_
_entity_poly.entity_id
_entity_poly.type
_entity_poly.pdbx_seq_one_letter_code
_entity_poly.pdbx_strand_id
1 'polypeptide(L)'
;MSSIAVDYEKLTREKARLVILQELAKQQSESLSSALLAPALRLNAIYQDRPWLNQQIEYLRNLGALTVIDIDEDIKLAALSDHGKRHLDREITIEGVARPRRPGI
;
A
#
# COMPACT_ATOMS: atom_id res chain seq x y z
N MET A 1 6.22 11.33 34.10
CA MET A 1 5.06 11.42 33.23
C MET A 1 5.44 10.90 31.84
N SER A 2 4.66 10.00 31.34
CA SER A 2 4.92 9.50 30.02
C SER A 2 4.26 10.39 28.99
N SER A 3 5.00 10.80 28.01
CA SER A 3 4.41 11.43 26.85
C SER A 3 4.01 10.32 25.86
N ILE A 4 2.91 10.53 25.20
CA ILE A 4 2.49 9.63 24.15
C ILE A 4 3.27 10.03 22.91
N ALA A 5 4.26 9.22 22.57
CA ALA A 5 5.03 9.44 21.34
C ALA A 5 4.24 8.94 20.14
N VAL A 6 4.21 9.72 19.08
CA VAL A 6 3.60 9.28 17.83
C VAL A 6 4.57 8.33 17.13
N ASP A 7 4.08 7.16 16.76
CA ASP A 7 4.88 6.21 16.00
C ASP A 7 4.78 6.54 14.51
N TYR A 8 5.66 7.42 14.07
CA TYR A 8 5.66 7.86 12.67
C TYR A 8 6.05 6.73 11.71
N GLU A 9 6.86 5.78 12.14
CA GLU A 9 7.19 4.64 11.29
C GLU A 9 5.96 3.80 11.00
N LYS A 10 5.15 3.53 12.03
CA LYS A 10 3.92 2.79 11.86
C LYS A 10 2.95 3.53 10.94
N LEU A 11 2.76 4.83 11.16
CA LEU A 11 1.87 5.65 10.34
C LEU A 11 2.35 5.69 8.89
N THR A 12 3.65 5.77 8.68
CA THR A 12 4.22 5.79 7.33
C THR A 12 3.96 4.46 6.62
N ARG A 13 4.14 3.34 7.29
CA ARG A 13 3.85 2.03 6.70
C ARG A 13 2.38 1.89 6.34
N GLU A 14 1.50 2.30 7.25
CA GLU A 14 0.06 2.22 7.01
C GLU A 14 -0.36 3.09 5.84
N LYS A 15 0.18 4.30 5.76
CA LYS A 15 -0.09 5.22 4.66
C LYS A 15 0.44 4.68 3.34
N ALA A 16 1.66 4.14 3.35
CA ALA A 16 2.26 3.58 2.14
C ALA A 16 1.42 2.43 1.60
N ARG A 17 0.92 1.57 2.47
CA ARG A 17 0.08 0.45 2.07
C ARG A 17 -1.22 0.94 1.43
N LEU A 18 -1.82 1.98 1.98
CA LEU A 18 -3.00 2.59 1.37
C LEU A 18 -2.67 3.18 -0.01
N VAL A 19 -1.57 3.91 -0.12
CA VAL A 19 -1.14 4.50 -1.40
C VAL A 19 -0.95 3.41 -2.45
N ILE A 20 -0.33 2.29 -2.08
CA ILE A 20 -0.13 1.17 -3.01
C ILE A 20 -1.48 0.71 -3.56
N LEU A 21 -2.45 0.44 -2.69
CA LEU A 21 -3.77 -0.02 -3.13
C LEU A 21 -4.46 1.02 -4.01
N GLN A 22 -4.36 2.30 -3.64
CA GLN A 22 -4.98 3.37 -4.42
C GLN A 22 -4.36 3.50 -5.81
N GLU A 23 -3.03 3.38 -5.91
CA GLU A 23 -2.36 3.47 -7.21
C GLU A 23 -2.72 2.30 -8.12
N LEU A 24 -2.84 1.09 -7.56
CA LEU A 24 -3.30 -0.05 -8.33
C LEU A 24 -4.72 0.17 -8.85
N ALA A 25 -5.60 0.71 -8.02
CA ALA A 25 -6.99 0.94 -8.40
C ALA A 25 -7.14 1.95 -9.54
N LYS A 26 -6.18 2.86 -9.68
CA LYS A 26 -6.20 3.86 -10.76
C LYS A 26 -5.85 3.27 -12.12
N GLN A 27 -5.22 2.10 -12.16
CA GLN A 27 -4.80 1.49 -13.41
C GLN A 27 -5.94 0.68 -14.00
N GLN A 28 -6.04 0.68 -15.33
CA GLN A 28 -7.05 -0.13 -16.00
C GLN A 28 -6.87 -1.62 -15.71
N SER A 29 -5.61 -2.07 -15.65
CA SER A 29 -5.28 -3.45 -15.31
C SER A 29 -5.35 -3.74 -13.81
N GLU A 30 -5.46 -2.71 -12.97
CA GLU A 30 -5.38 -2.79 -11.52
C GLU A 30 -4.09 -3.41 -11.02
N SER A 31 -3.01 -3.26 -11.79
CA SER A 31 -1.71 -3.82 -11.46
C SER A 31 -0.58 -2.85 -11.82
N LEU A 32 0.51 -2.92 -11.07
CA LEU A 32 1.73 -2.15 -11.31
C LEU A 32 2.91 -2.93 -10.75
N SER A 33 4.07 -2.73 -11.39
CA SER A 33 5.31 -3.23 -10.82
C SER A 33 5.79 -2.35 -9.67
N SER A 34 6.60 -2.92 -8.79
CA SER A 34 7.21 -2.17 -7.70
C SER A 34 8.05 -1.01 -8.21
N ALA A 35 8.65 -1.14 -9.39
CA ALA A 35 9.43 -0.05 -9.99
C ALA A 35 8.55 1.18 -10.28
N LEU A 36 7.30 0.96 -10.67
CA LEU A 36 6.37 2.06 -10.95
C LEU A 36 5.67 2.56 -9.69
N LEU A 37 5.56 1.72 -8.66
CA LEU A 37 4.99 2.15 -7.37
C LEU A 37 5.92 3.07 -6.59
N ALA A 38 7.24 2.93 -6.77
CA ALA A 38 8.20 3.76 -6.04
C ALA A 38 7.99 5.26 -6.25
N PRO A 39 7.81 5.76 -7.50
CA PRO A 39 7.52 7.19 -7.70
C PRO A 39 6.21 7.64 -7.05
N ALA A 40 5.19 6.78 -7.03
CA ALA A 40 3.92 7.13 -6.41
C ALA A 40 4.07 7.37 -4.91
N LEU A 41 4.90 6.59 -4.24
CA LEU A 41 5.20 6.82 -2.83
C LEU A 41 5.90 8.16 -2.62
N ARG A 42 6.83 8.50 -3.50
CA ARG A 42 7.53 9.79 -3.41
C ARG A 42 6.58 10.98 -3.56
N LEU A 43 5.61 10.86 -4.45
CA LEU A 43 4.58 11.90 -4.61
C LEU A 43 3.72 12.06 -3.36
N ASN A 44 3.72 11.06 -2.49
CA ASN A 44 3.04 11.11 -1.21
C ASN A 44 4.01 11.36 -0.05
N ALA A 45 5.20 11.90 -0.35
CA ALA A 45 6.23 12.24 0.63
C ALA A 45 6.74 11.04 1.43
N ILE A 46 6.74 9.86 0.82
CA ILE A 46 7.29 8.65 1.43
C ILE A 46 8.58 8.30 0.68
N TYR A 47 9.71 8.52 1.34
CA TYR A 47 11.04 8.40 0.75
C TYR A 47 11.74 7.18 1.35
N GLN A 48 11.48 6.01 0.75
CA GLN A 48 12.03 4.74 1.22
C GLN A 48 12.65 3.98 0.04
N ASP A 49 13.50 3.02 0.35
CA ASP A 49 14.17 2.25 -0.69
C ASP A 49 13.29 1.09 -1.21
N ARG A 50 13.77 0.38 -2.22
CA ARG A 50 13.04 -0.70 -2.84
C ARG A 50 12.78 -1.87 -1.87
N PRO A 51 13.74 -2.31 -1.07
CA PRO A 51 13.46 -3.37 -0.10
C PRO A 51 12.34 -3.01 0.88
N TRP A 52 12.29 -1.76 1.33
CA TRP A 52 11.23 -1.31 2.20
C TRP A 52 9.86 -1.38 1.51
N LEU A 53 9.80 -0.91 0.26
CA LEU A 53 8.58 -0.97 -0.55
C LEU A 53 8.13 -2.43 -0.72
N ASN A 54 9.06 -3.31 -1.06
CA ASN A 54 8.74 -4.73 -1.24
C ASN A 54 8.20 -5.36 0.04
N GLN A 55 8.66 -4.94 1.21
CA GLN A 55 8.10 -5.40 2.48
C GLN A 55 6.63 -5.00 2.62
N GLN A 56 6.26 -3.80 2.19
CA GLN A 56 4.87 -3.35 2.25
C GLN A 56 3.99 -4.15 1.28
N ILE A 57 4.51 -4.45 0.11
CA ILE A 57 3.81 -5.29 -0.86
C ILE A 57 3.58 -6.69 -0.29
N GLU A 58 4.59 -7.29 0.36
CA GLU A 58 4.43 -8.60 1.00
C GLU A 58 3.44 -8.57 2.16
N TYR A 59 3.44 -7.50 2.94
CA TYR A 59 2.44 -7.34 4.00
C TYR A 59 1.02 -7.40 3.43
N LEU A 60 0.78 -6.63 2.37
CA LEU A 60 -0.53 -6.58 1.72
C LEU A 60 -0.90 -7.93 1.09
N ARG A 61 0.08 -8.60 0.49
CA ARG A 61 -0.13 -9.94 -0.06
C ARG A 61 -0.57 -10.92 1.02
N ASN A 62 0.10 -10.90 2.17
CA ASN A 62 -0.19 -11.81 3.26
C ASN A 62 -1.58 -11.60 3.85
N LEU A 63 -2.12 -10.39 3.75
CA LEU A 63 -3.48 -10.09 4.19
C LEU A 63 -4.52 -10.24 3.08
N GLY A 64 -4.10 -10.69 1.91
CA GLY A 64 -5.03 -10.90 0.80
C GLY A 64 -5.48 -9.63 0.09
N ALA A 65 -4.83 -8.49 0.35
CA ALA A 65 -5.23 -7.22 -0.25
C ALA A 65 -4.77 -7.10 -1.70
N LEU A 66 -3.78 -7.86 -2.10
CA LEU A 66 -3.30 -7.93 -3.47
C LEU A 66 -2.67 -9.29 -3.74
N THR A 67 -2.45 -9.57 -5.03
CA THR A 67 -1.67 -10.72 -5.47
C THR A 67 -0.35 -10.23 -6.02
N VAL A 68 0.66 -11.09 -6.02
CA VAL A 68 2.02 -10.71 -6.43
C VAL A 68 2.60 -11.78 -7.33
N ILE A 69 3.25 -11.33 -8.39
CA ILE A 69 4.11 -12.17 -9.22
C ILE A 69 5.52 -11.63 -9.09
N ASP A 70 6.45 -12.48 -8.68
CA ASP A 70 7.86 -12.11 -8.59
C ASP A 70 8.47 -12.15 -9.97
N ILE A 71 8.93 -11.00 -10.48
CA ILE A 71 9.55 -10.90 -11.80
C ILE A 71 11.03 -11.21 -11.70
N ASP A 72 11.69 -10.64 -10.69
CA ASP A 72 13.07 -10.98 -10.34
C ASP A 72 13.27 -10.69 -8.86
N GLU A 73 14.52 -10.72 -8.39
CA GLU A 73 14.82 -10.56 -6.96
C GLU A 73 14.31 -9.24 -6.39
N ASP A 74 14.24 -8.21 -7.20
CA ASP A 74 13.96 -6.84 -6.75
C ASP A 74 12.61 -6.32 -7.23
N ILE A 75 12.04 -6.90 -8.28
CA ILE A 75 10.83 -6.37 -8.90
C ILE A 75 9.67 -7.34 -8.72
N LYS A 76 8.59 -6.81 -8.16
CA LYS A 76 7.33 -7.54 -7.95
C LYS A 76 6.23 -6.88 -8.76
N LEU A 77 5.39 -7.69 -9.39
CA LEU A 77 4.18 -7.19 -10.03
C LEU A 77 3.02 -7.40 -9.08
N ALA A 78 2.42 -6.31 -8.65
CA ALA A 78 1.30 -6.35 -7.71
C ALA A 78 -0.01 -6.08 -8.45
N ALA A 79 -1.05 -6.84 -8.09
CA ALA A 79 -2.38 -6.65 -8.65
C ALA A 79 -3.41 -6.58 -7.51
N LEU A 80 -4.32 -5.62 -7.62
CA LEU A 80 -5.33 -5.40 -6.60
C LEU A 80 -6.31 -6.57 -6.54
N SER A 81 -6.60 -7.05 -5.34
CA SER A 81 -7.59 -8.11 -5.10
C SER A 81 -8.96 -7.51 -4.77
N ASP A 82 -10.00 -8.33 -4.78
CA ASP A 82 -11.32 -7.90 -4.32
C ASP A 82 -11.29 -7.44 -2.87
N HIS A 83 -10.51 -8.11 -2.04
CA HIS A 83 -10.37 -7.73 -0.63
C HIS A 83 -9.76 -6.34 -0.50
N GLY A 84 -8.73 -6.04 -1.30
CA GLY A 84 -8.13 -4.71 -1.33
C GLY A 84 -9.11 -3.65 -1.83
N LYS A 85 -9.90 -3.96 -2.85
CA LYS A 85 -10.94 -3.04 -3.35
C LYS A 85 -11.97 -2.72 -2.27
N ARG A 86 -12.37 -3.71 -1.51
CA ARG A 86 -13.36 -3.51 -0.45
C ARG A 86 -12.84 -2.60 0.65
N HIS A 87 -11.54 -2.67 0.94
CA HIS A 87 -10.92 -1.72 1.85
C HIS A 87 -10.98 -0.30 1.28
N LEU A 88 -10.67 -0.13 -0.01
CA LEU A 88 -10.72 1.18 -0.66
C LEU A 88 -12.14 1.73 -0.72
N ASP A 89 -13.13 0.86 -0.86
CA ASP A 89 -14.54 1.24 -0.89
C ASP A 89 -15.12 1.42 0.52
N ARG A 90 -14.30 1.27 1.56
CA ARG A 90 -14.68 1.42 2.96
C ARG A 90 -15.70 0.38 3.43
N GLU A 91 -15.81 -0.73 2.71
CA GLU A 91 -16.69 -1.83 3.12
C GLU A 91 -16.10 -2.65 4.26
N ILE A 92 -14.76 -2.75 4.27
CA ILE A 92 -14.02 -3.45 5.32
C ILE A 92 -12.82 -2.59 5.73
N THR A 93 -12.19 -2.96 6.83
CA THR A 93 -10.93 -2.36 7.26
C THR A 93 -9.88 -3.46 7.33
N ILE A 94 -8.81 -3.33 6.55
CA ILE A 94 -7.67 -4.24 6.61
C ILE A 94 -6.72 -3.70 7.67
N GLU A 95 -6.39 -4.53 8.67
CA GLU A 95 -5.50 -4.14 9.74
C GLU A 95 -4.13 -3.75 9.21
N GLY A 96 -3.59 -2.66 9.72
CA GLY A 96 -2.28 -2.17 9.31
C GLY A 96 -2.29 -1.37 8.02
N VAL A 97 -3.46 -1.07 7.46
CA VAL A 97 -3.61 -0.24 6.27
C VAL A 97 -4.45 0.98 6.65
N ALA A 98 -3.95 2.17 6.33
CA ALA A 98 -4.69 3.40 6.62
C ALA A 98 -6.03 3.38 5.88
N ARG A 99 -7.05 3.97 6.50
CA ARG A 99 -8.38 4.04 5.88
C ARG A 99 -8.41 5.16 4.85
N PRO A 100 -9.03 4.92 3.70
CA PRO A 100 -9.20 6.00 2.72
C PRO A 100 -10.16 7.04 3.25
N ARG A 101 -10.03 8.27 2.75
CA ARG A 101 -10.95 9.35 3.09
C ARG A 101 -12.33 9.06 2.53
N ARG A 102 -13.36 9.53 3.22
CA ARG A 102 -14.71 9.46 2.67
C ARG A 102 -14.81 10.32 1.42
N PRO A 103 -15.46 9.80 0.36
CA PRO A 103 -15.72 10.62 -0.81
C PRO A 103 -16.59 11.84 -0.44
N GLY A 104 -16.28 12.97 -1.04
CA GLY A 104 -17.09 14.18 -0.91
C GLY A 104 -16.86 14.99 0.37
N ILE A 105 -15.85 14.67 1.15
CA ILE A 105 -15.52 15.41 2.36
C ILE A 105 -14.20 16.13 2.22
#